data_46953d44f3354da0cbee43e97ce1e977
#
_entry.id   46953d44f3354da0cbee43e97ce1e977
#
_cell.length_a   1.000
_cell.length_b   1.000
_cell.length_c   1.000
_cell.angle_alpha   90.00
_cell.angle_beta   90.00
_cell.angle_gamma   90.00
#
_symmetry.space_group_name_H-M   'P 1'
#
loop_
_entity.id
_entity.type
_entity.pdbx_description
1 polymer ?
#
loop_
_entity_poly.entity_id
_entity_poly.type
_entity_poly.pdbx_seq_one_letter_code
_entity_poly.pdbx_strand_id
1 'polypeptide(L)'
;MERERRKIKQLFWVGASLSDLKEFPEDVKDVFGYALYKAQIGEKHPAAKPLKGFAGAGVMEIVEDHDTNTYRAVYTVKLADTVYVLHVF
;
A
#
# COMPACT_ATOMS: atom_id res chain seq x y z
N MET A 1 9.36 30.60 -12.46
CA MET A 1 8.44 29.63 -12.87
C MET A 1 8.04 28.67 -11.74
N GLU A 2 6.81 28.50 -11.62
CA GLU A 2 6.33 27.69 -10.55
C GLU A 2 6.38 26.23 -10.89
N ARG A 3 7.00 25.44 -10.04
CA ARG A 3 7.02 24.03 -10.27
C ARG A 3 5.73 23.41 -9.86
N GLU A 4 5.16 22.63 -10.71
CA GLU A 4 3.95 21.95 -10.38
C GLU A 4 4.18 20.99 -9.24
N ARG A 5 3.38 21.08 -8.21
CA ARG A 5 3.57 20.27 -7.05
C ARG A 5 2.79 18.99 -7.18
N ARG A 6 3.45 17.87 -6.99
CA ARG A 6 2.78 16.60 -7.05
C ARG A 6 1.81 16.47 -5.89
N LYS A 7 0.58 16.10 -6.21
CA LYS A 7 -0.43 15.92 -5.20
C LYS A 7 -0.22 14.56 -4.53
N ILE A 8 -0.18 14.55 -3.22
CA ILE A 8 0.00 13.33 -2.46
C ILE A 8 -1.37 12.89 -2.00
N LYS A 9 -1.76 11.67 -2.37
CA LYS A 9 -3.05 11.12 -1.95
C LYS A 9 -3.05 10.86 -0.47
N GLN A 10 -4.24 10.90 0.12
CA GLN A 10 -4.39 10.55 1.52
C GLN A 10 -4.35 9.04 1.69
N LEU A 11 -4.03 8.60 2.90
CA LEU A 11 -4.14 7.19 3.26
C LEU A 11 -5.37 7.03 4.15
N PHE A 12 -6.19 6.06 3.83
CA PHE A 12 -7.33 5.71 4.66
C PHE A 12 -7.23 4.24 5.03
N TRP A 13 -7.25 3.96 6.32
CA TRP A 13 -7.08 2.60 6.84
C TRP A 13 -8.44 2.01 7.14
N VAL A 14 -8.81 0.97 6.40
CA VAL A 14 -10.11 0.33 6.55
C VAL A 14 -10.05 -0.64 7.72
N GLY A 15 -11.05 -0.59 8.60
CA GLY A 15 -11.15 -1.51 9.71
C GLY A 15 -9.92 -1.49 10.59
N ALA A 16 -9.38 -2.65 10.90
CA ALA A 16 -8.23 -2.79 11.79
C ALA A 16 -6.89 -2.78 11.04
N SER A 17 -6.87 -2.36 9.77
CA SER A 17 -5.66 -2.51 8.96
C SER A 17 -4.46 -1.77 9.55
N LEU A 18 -4.66 -0.58 10.10
CA LEU A 18 -3.54 0.15 10.68
C LEU A 18 -3.02 -0.52 11.95
N SER A 19 -3.92 -0.91 12.85
CA SER A 19 -3.47 -1.55 14.07
C SER A 19 -2.81 -2.88 13.77
N ASP A 20 -3.29 -3.60 12.76
CA ASP A 20 -2.65 -4.84 12.35
C ASP A 20 -1.25 -4.59 11.80
N LEU A 21 -1.09 -3.55 10.99
CA LEU A 21 0.22 -3.23 10.45
C LEU A 21 1.20 -2.88 11.56
N LYS A 22 0.74 -2.20 12.58
CA LYS A 22 1.62 -1.79 13.68
C LYS A 22 2.19 -2.97 14.45
N GLU A 23 1.57 -4.14 14.34
CA GLU A 23 2.06 -5.34 15.01
C GLU A 23 3.13 -6.08 14.20
N PHE A 24 3.38 -5.65 12.97
CA PHE A 24 4.34 -6.33 12.11
C PHE A 24 5.78 -6.01 12.53
N PRO A 25 6.75 -6.87 12.17
CA PRO A 25 8.16 -6.54 12.40
C PRO A 25 8.54 -5.25 11.72
N GLU A 26 9.52 -4.55 12.28
CA GLU A 26 9.93 -3.25 11.77
C GLU A 26 10.33 -3.29 10.30
N ASP A 27 11.08 -4.32 9.90
CA ASP A 27 11.52 -4.42 8.50
C ASP A 27 10.32 -4.54 7.56
N VAL A 28 9.30 -5.27 7.97
CA VAL A 28 8.09 -5.43 7.16
C VAL A 28 7.31 -4.13 7.11
N LYS A 29 7.21 -3.44 8.24
CA LYS A 29 6.53 -2.15 8.28
C LYS A 29 7.20 -1.14 7.36
N ASP A 30 8.52 -1.16 7.31
CA ASP A 30 9.25 -0.24 6.44
C ASP A 30 8.93 -0.50 4.97
N VAL A 31 8.90 -1.77 4.57
CA VAL A 31 8.58 -2.11 3.19
C VAL A 31 7.16 -1.67 2.85
N PHE A 32 6.20 -1.97 3.72
CA PHE A 32 4.82 -1.64 3.45
C PHE A 32 4.59 -0.14 3.48
N GLY A 33 5.25 0.56 4.41
CA GLY A 33 5.15 2.02 4.45
C GLY A 33 5.66 2.66 3.18
N TYR A 34 6.78 2.17 2.67
CA TYR A 34 7.33 2.69 1.43
C TYR A 34 6.41 2.38 0.24
N ALA A 35 5.84 1.18 0.21
CA ALA A 35 4.94 0.80 -0.87
C ALA A 35 3.70 1.69 -0.89
N LEU A 36 3.15 1.97 0.29
CA LEU A 36 1.98 2.84 0.38
C LEU A 36 2.32 4.27 0.02
N TYR A 37 3.51 4.74 0.40
CA TYR A 37 3.94 6.07 0.00
C TYR A 37 4.06 6.17 -1.52
N LYS A 38 4.63 5.15 -2.16
CA LYS A 38 4.72 5.15 -3.62
C LYS A 38 3.32 5.23 -4.23
N ALA A 39 2.36 4.50 -3.66
CA ALA A 39 0.98 4.58 -4.16
C ALA A 39 0.42 5.98 -3.99
N GLN A 40 0.72 6.64 -2.88
CA GLN A 40 0.22 7.98 -2.62
C GLN A 40 0.74 9.00 -3.64
N ILE A 41 1.94 8.80 -4.15
CA ILE A 41 2.50 9.74 -5.14
C ILE A 41 2.29 9.26 -6.57
N GLY A 42 1.42 8.27 -6.77
CA GLY A 42 1.08 7.82 -8.11
C GLY A 42 2.07 6.88 -8.73
N GLU A 43 2.97 6.31 -7.92
CA GLU A 43 3.97 5.37 -8.40
C GLU A 43 3.67 3.99 -7.87
N LYS A 44 4.49 3.03 -8.22
CA LYS A 44 4.28 1.64 -7.83
C LYS A 44 5.56 1.08 -7.25
N HIS A 45 5.45 0.46 -6.10
CA HIS A 45 6.58 -0.25 -5.52
C HIS A 45 6.93 -1.44 -6.42
N PRO A 46 8.23 -1.73 -6.61
CA PRO A 46 8.62 -2.84 -7.50
C PRO A 46 8.00 -4.18 -7.13
N ALA A 47 7.75 -4.41 -5.85
CA ALA A 47 7.19 -5.68 -5.38
C ALA A 47 5.66 -5.69 -5.38
N ALA A 48 5.02 -4.56 -5.68
CA ALA A 48 3.56 -4.50 -5.71
C ALA A 48 3.04 -5.05 -7.02
N LYS A 49 1.92 -5.76 -6.96
CA LYS A 49 1.32 -6.32 -8.15
C LYS A 49 -0.20 -6.30 -8.01
N PRO A 50 -0.92 -6.35 -9.13
CA PRO A 50 -2.37 -6.37 -9.04
C PRO A 50 -2.84 -7.61 -8.28
N LEU A 51 -3.85 -7.40 -7.44
CA LEU A 51 -4.44 -8.52 -6.73
C LEU A 51 -5.17 -9.41 -7.72
N LYS A 52 -4.91 -10.70 -7.65
CA LYS A 52 -5.50 -11.64 -8.59
C LYS A 52 -7.01 -11.55 -8.54
N GLY A 53 -7.64 -11.45 -9.70
CA GLY A 53 -9.08 -11.31 -9.80
C GLY A 53 -9.58 -9.88 -9.72
N PHE A 54 -8.70 -8.92 -9.39
CA PHE A 54 -9.10 -7.53 -9.22
C PHE A 54 -8.21 -6.56 -9.99
N ALA A 55 -7.47 -7.06 -10.98
CA ALA A 55 -6.50 -6.22 -11.69
C ALA A 55 -7.16 -5.00 -12.31
N GLY A 56 -8.35 -5.16 -12.91
CA GLY A 56 -9.03 -4.05 -13.55
C GLY A 56 -9.60 -3.04 -12.58
N ALA A 57 -9.73 -3.40 -11.31
CA ALA A 57 -10.31 -2.52 -10.31
C ALA A 57 -9.28 -1.65 -9.61
N GLY A 58 -8.00 -1.81 -9.95
CA GLY A 58 -6.96 -0.99 -9.32
C GLY A 58 -6.65 -1.40 -7.89
N VAL A 59 -6.80 -2.66 -7.57
CA VAL A 59 -6.47 -3.19 -6.25
C VAL A 59 -5.12 -3.87 -6.36
N MET A 60 -4.20 -3.48 -5.50
CA MET A 60 -2.83 -3.98 -5.50
C MET A 60 -2.55 -4.74 -4.23
N GLU A 61 -1.58 -5.65 -4.32
CA GLU A 61 -1.08 -6.28 -3.11
C GLU A 61 0.43 -6.19 -3.08
N ILE A 62 0.97 -6.13 -1.88
CA ILE A 62 2.39 -6.28 -1.67
C ILE A 62 2.60 -7.38 -0.64
N VAL A 63 3.58 -8.24 -0.90
CA VAL A 63 3.85 -9.40 -0.09
C VAL A 63 5.30 -9.32 0.37
N GLU A 64 5.53 -9.56 1.64
CA GLU A 64 6.87 -9.54 2.19
C GLU A 64 7.07 -10.75 3.09
N ASP A 65 8.12 -11.50 2.83
CA ASP A 65 8.50 -12.63 3.66
C ASP A 65 9.50 -12.19 4.71
N HIS A 66 9.32 -12.66 5.94
CA HIS A 66 10.21 -12.30 7.03
C HIS A 66 10.19 -13.42 8.07
N ASP A 67 11.34 -14.04 8.33
CA ASP A 67 11.50 -15.07 9.36
C ASP A 67 10.42 -16.15 9.24
N THR A 68 10.31 -16.76 8.08
CA THR A 68 9.39 -17.85 7.77
C THR A 68 7.91 -17.44 7.76
N ASN A 69 7.60 -16.19 8.07
CA ASN A 69 6.24 -15.68 7.96
C ASN A 69 6.06 -14.87 6.69
N THR A 70 4.83 -14.78 6.23
CA THR A 70 4.49 -13.99 5.05
C THR A 70 3.47 -12.94 5.45
N TYR A 71 3.75 -11.69 5.10
CA TYR A 71 2.89 -10.56 5.44
C TYR A 71 2.37 -9.96 4.15
N ARG A 72 1.13 -9.46 4.18
CA ARG A 72 0.48 -8.94 2.99
C ARG A 72 -0.26 -7.66 3.31
N ALA A 73 -0.29 -6.75 2.33
CA ALA A 73 -1.15 -5.57 2.40
C ALA A 73 -1.86 -5.43 1.07
N VAL A 74 -3.15 -5.13 1.13
CA VAL A 74 -3.99 -4.96 -0.05
C VAL A 74 -4.52 -3.54 -0.03
N TYR A 75 -4.36 -2.81 -1.14
CA TYR A 75 -4.71 -1.40 -1.17
C TYR A 75 -5.14 -0.98 -2.58
N THR A 76 -5.77 0.19 -2.67
CA THR A 76 -6.28 0.70 -3.95
C THR A 76 -5.33 1.73 -4.52
N VAL A 77 -5.28 1.84 -5.87
CA VAL A 77 -4.39 2.80 -6.52
C VAL A 77 -5.08 3.66 -7.57
N LYS A 78 -6.33 3.37 -7.93
CA LYS A 78 -6.98 4.10 -9.02
C LYS A 78 -7.78 5.31 -8.58
N LEU A 79 -8.04 5.46 -7.29
CA LEU A 79 -8.80 6.60 -6.82
C LEU A 79 -7.93 7.84 -6.82
N ALA A 80 -8.52 8.97 -7.18
CA ALA A 80 -7.73 10.17 -7.44
C ALA A 80 -7.11 10.77 -6.19
N ASP A 81 -7.80 10.70 -5.06
CA ASP A 81 -7.42 11.44 -3.87
C ASP A 81 -6.96 10.59 -2.70
N THR A 82 -7.24 9.28 -2.73
CA THR A 82 -7.05 8.47 -1.54
C THR A 82 -6.57 7.07 -1.91
N VAL A 83 -5.65 6.57 -1.11
CA VAL A 83 -5.26 5.16 -1.13
C VAL A 83 -5.95 4.51 0.05
N TYR A 84 -6.82 3.55 -0.21
CA TYR A 84 -7.50 2.80 0.84
C TYR A 84 -6.72 1.54 1.12
N VAL A 85 -6.28 1.38 2.35
CA VAL A 85 -5.64 0.14 2.77
C VAL A 85 -6.76 -0.78 3.24
N LEU A 86 -7.05 -1.78 2.43
CA LEU A 86 -8.25 -2.60 2.61
C LEU A 86 -8.04 -3.70 3.64
N HIS A 87 -6.84 -4.29 3.65
CA HIS A 87 -6.59 -5.44 4.51
C HIS A 87 -5.10 -5.64 4.67
N VAL A 88 -4.68 -6.00 5.86
CA VAL A 88 -3.29 -6.26 6.18
C VAL A 88 -3.26 -7.55 7.01
N PHE A 89 -2.43 -8.52 6.61
CA PHE A 89 -2.42 -9.81 7.31
C PHE A 89 -1.16 -10.61 7.06
#